data_065af0e50bb159009b644e717256bfc1
#
_entry.id   065af0e50bb159009b644e717256bfc1
#
_cell.length_a   1.000
_cell.length_b   1.000
_cell.length_c   1.000
_cell.angle_alpha   90.00
_cell.angle_beta   90.00
_cell.angle_gamma   90.00
#
_symmetry.space_group_name_H-M   'P 1'
#
loop_
_entity.id
_entity.type
_entity.pdbx_description
1 polymer ?
#
loop_
_entity_poly.entity_id
_entity_poly.type
_entity_poly.pdbx_seq_one_letter_code
_entity_poly.pdbx_strand_id
1 'polypeptide(L)'
;MHDRVLVVDSRTKFEWDTMRINGSINVPVDEVDTGTNRAFEAAISKVQKSNAKPIVFYCNGKTCPKSYEAARRAQRVGITNVYAYDAGIFDWATAHPELTMLYEKTPIEKSDLISPADLKAHMLPAKEFRARANADKCNCIIVDIRDFGQRDFLLFPMREEHVNVDNRAELDALIEQAKQQRKGLLIYDAVGKQVMWFQYYLVRHGAKDYFFMQGGEEGYVSSLK
;
A
#
# COMPACT_ATOMS: atom_id res chain seq x y z
N MET A 1 17.63 15.90 -10.49
CA MET A 1 17.95 14.53 -10.05
C MET A 1 17.59 13.50 -11.14
N HIS A 2 16.42 13.60 -11.74
CA HIS A 2 15.93 12.66 -12.77
C HIS A 2 16.75 12.59 -14.06
N ASP A 3 17.57 13.61 -14.37
CA ASP A 3 18.39 13.59 -15.59
C ASP A 3 19.55 12.59 -15.53
N ARG A 4 19.97 12.17 -14.33
CA ARG A 4 21.13 11.30 -14.13
C ARG A 4 20.79 9.87 -13.77
N VAL A 5 19.63 9.62 -13.20
CA VAL A 5 19.17 8.29 -12.76
C VAL A 5 17.72 8.06 -13.14
N LEU A 6 17.35 6.81 -13.30
CA LEU A 6 15.96 6.39 -13.44
C LEU A 6 15.47 5.92 -12.08
N VAL A 7 14.41 6.53 -11.57
CA VAL A 7 13.81 6.17 -10.29
C VAL A 7 12.65 5.22 -10.54
N VAL A 8 12.68 4.06 -9.90
CA VAL A 8 11.69 2.99 -10.08
C VAL A 8 11.05 2.64 -8.76
N ASP A 9 9.74 2.74 -8.72
CA ASP A 9 8.91 2.30 -7.58
C ASP A 9 8.62 0.81 -7.70
N SER A 10 9.05 0.04 -6.70
CA SER A 10 8.84 -1.41 -6.65
C SER A 10 7.60 -1.84 -5.86
N ARG A 11 6.78 -0.86 -5.43
CA ARG A 11 5.53 -1.10 -4.71
C ARG A 11 4.36 -1.42 -5.65
N THR A 12 3.21 -1.74 -5.04
CA THR A 12 1.97 -1.96 -5.80
C THR A 12 1.56 -0.73 -6.60
N LYS A 13 0.74 -0.93 -7.62
CA LYS A 13 0.18 0.17 -8.40
C LYS A 13 -0.65 1.12 -7.54
N PHE A 14 -1.43 0.58 -6.61
CA PHE A 14 -2.23 1.36 -5.66
C PHE A 14 -1.37 2.31 -4.81
N GLU A 15 -0.26 1.81 -4.26
CA GLU A 15 0.67 2.62 -3.46
C GLU A 15 1.33 3.71 -4.29
N TRP A 16 1.77 3.37 -5.51
CA TRP A 16 2.39 4.34 -6.43
C TRP A 16 1.42 5.41 -6.91
N ASP A 17 0.18 5.04 -7.26
CA ASP A 17 -0.88 5.99 -7.63
C ASP A 17 -1.23 6.93 -6.47
N THR A 18 -1.13 6.44 -5.23
CA THR A 18 -1.40 7.23 -4.04
C THR A 18 -0.31 8.24 -3.78
N MET A 19 0.94 7.81 -3.60
CA MET A 19 2.08 8.69 -3.35
C MET A 19 3.34 8.13 -4.02
N ARG A 20 4.08 8.99 -4.70
CA ARG A 20 5.31 8.60 -5.41
C ARG A 20 6.35 9.70 -5.44
N ILE A 21 7.59 9.32 -5.68
CA ILE A 21 8.64 10.26 -6.10
C ILE A 21 8.23 10.78 -7.47
N ASN A 22 8.13 12.10 -7.62
CA ASN A 22 7.73 12.72 -8.87
C ASN A 22 8.71 12.33 -10.00
N GLY A 23 8.17 11.90 -11.15
CA GLY A 23 8.96 11.39 -12.27
C GLY A 23 9.44 9.94 -12.15
N SER A 24 9.07 9.21 -11.09
CA SER A 24 9.31 7.76 -11.00
C SER A 24 8.38 6.97 -11.91
N ILE A 25 8.85 5.81 -12.33
CA ILE A 25 8.01 4.79 -12.99
C ILE A 25 7.69 3.67 -12.00
N ASN A 26 6.57 2.99 -12.22
CA ASN A 26 6.18 1.86 -11.39
C ASN A 26 6.51 0.52 -12.07
N VAL A 27 7.30 -0.31 -11.41
CA VAL A 27 7.56 -1.70 -11.78
C VAL A 27 7.44 -2.54 -10.51
N PRO A 28 6.23 -3.01 -10.17
CA PRO A 28 5.98 -3.76 -8.95
C PRO A 28 6.80 -5.04 -8.87
N VAL A 29 7.24 -5.36 -7.67
CA VAL A 29 7.90 -6.65 -7.37
C VAL A 29 7.14 -7.35 -6.26
N ASP A 30 6.89 -8.66 -6.45
CA ASP A 30 6.28 -9.48 -5.41
C ASP A 30 7.26 -9.71 -4.27
N GLU A 31 6.77 -9.74 -3.03
CA GLU A 31 7.60 -9.96 -1.84
C GLU A 31 8.15 -11.38 -1.80
N VAL A 32 7.37 -12.35 -2.29
CA VAL A 32 7.77 -13.75 -2.34
C VAL A 32 8.47 -14.04 -3.67
N ASP A 33 9.72 -14.47 -3.60
CA ASP A 33 10.45 -14.95 -4.77
C ASP A 33 9.95 -16.35 -5.13
N THR A 34 8.94 -16.40 -5.98
CA THR A 34 8.45 -17.67 -6.55
C THR A 34 9.39 -18.26 -7.61
N GLY A 35 10.58 -17.66 -7.80
CA GLY A 35 11.55 -18.07 -8.84
C GLY A 35 11.15 -17.68 -10.26
N THR A 36 9.99 -17.11 -10.48
CA THR A 36 9.41 -16.85 -11.81
C THR A 36 8.74 -15.49 -11.95
N ASN A 37 9.29 -14.43 -11.35
CA ASN A 37 8.71 -13.10 -11.57
C ASN A 37 9.04 -12.55 -12.96
N ARG A 38 8.60 -13.31 -14.00
CA ARG A 38 8.83 -12.98 -15.41
C ARG A 38 8.28 -11.61 -15.81
N ALA A 39 7.20 -11.18 -15.16
CA ALA A 39 6.59 -9.87 -15.44
C ALA A 39 7.51 -8.73 -15.05
N PHE A 40 8.06 -8.76 -13.83
CA PHE A 40 9.05 -7.77 -13.37
C PHE A 40 10.30 -7.79 -14.26
N GLU A 41 10.87 -8.97 -14.52
CA GLU A 41 12.09 -9.14 -15.31
C GLU A 41 11.91 -8.63 -16.75
N ALA A 42 10.77 -8.91 -17.37
CA ALA A 42 10.43 -8.42 -18.70
C ALA A 42 10.27 -6.88 -18.72
N ALA A 43 9.57 -6.33 -17.71
CA ALA A 43 9.34 -4.90 -17.59
C ALA A 43 10.66 -4.15 -17.38
N ILE A 44 11.50 -4.59 -16.45
CA ILE A 44 12.77 -3.90 -16.14
C ILE A 44 13.78 -4.03 -17.28
N SER A 45 13.80 -5.16 -18.01
CA SER A 45 14.63 -5.33 -19.20
C SER A 45 14.19 -4.39 -20.32
N LYS A 46 12.88 -4.17 -20.49
CA LYS A 46 12.35 -3.17 -21.46
C LYS A 46 12.78 -1.76 -21.08
N VAL A 47 12.66 -1.42 -19.79
CA VAL A 47 13.08 -0.12 -19.24
C VAL A 47 14.56 0.12 -19.50
N GLN A 48 15.42 -0.88 -19.23
CA GLN A 48 16.86 -0.78 -19.46
C GLN A 48 17.21 -0.57 -20.94
N LYS A 49 16.54 -1.27 -21.86
CA LYS A 49 16.78 -1.12 -23.31
C LYS A 49 16.45 0.29 -23.81
N SER A 50 15.50 0.96 -23.19
CA SER A 50 15.11 2.33 -23.55
C SER A 50 15.89 3.40 -22.80
N ASN A 51 16.71 3.04 -21.80
CA ASN A 51 17.38 3.99 -20.92
C ASN A 51 18.69 3.43 -20.35
N ALA A 52 19.81 4.03 -20.69
CA ALA A 52 21.15 3.64 -20.23
C ALA A 52 21.52 4.21 -18.83
N LYS A 53 20.60 4.92 -18.15
CA LYS A 53 20.87 5.54 -16.85
C LYS A 53 20.93 4.48 -15.74
N PRO A 54 21.67 4.76 -14.64
CA PRO A 54 21.56 3.97 -13.41
C PRO A 54 20.11 3.89 -12.94
N ILE A 55 19.70 2.74 -12.43
CA ILE A 55 18.36 2.52 -11.90
C ILE A 55 18.41 2.55 -10.38
N VAL A 56 17.54 3.35 -9.76
CA VAL A 56 17.37 3.41 -8.31
C VAL A 56 15.99 2.92 -7.96
N PHE A 57 15.92 1.77 -7.31
CA PHE A 57 14.66 1.21 -6.81
C PHE A 57 14.34 1.76 -5.43
N TYR A 58 13.07 2.05 -5.17
CA TYR A 58 12.60 2.39 -3.83
C TYR A 58 11.29 1.65 -3.49
N CYS A 59 10.98 1.62 -2.20
CA CYS A 59 9.74 1.08 -1.66
C CYS A 59 9.24 1.93 -0.48
N ASN A 60 8.55 1.33 0.49
CA ASN A 60 7.96 2.08 1.62
C ASN A 60 8.99 2.64 2.60
N GLY A 61 10.09 1.93 2.84
CA GLY A 61 11.12 2.34 3.80
C GLY A 61 11.95 1.16 4.30
N LYS A 62 12.75 1.39 5.35
CA LYS A 62 13.80 0.47 5.85
C LYS A 62 13.33 -0.96 6.17
N THR A 63 12.08 -1.14 6.53
CA THR A 63 11.51 -2.47 6.84
C THR A 63 10.88 -3.15 5.63
N CYS A 64 10.90 -2.51 4.45
CA CYS A 64 10.33 -3.04 3.23
C CYS A 64 11.44 -3.66 2.35
N PRO A 65 11.39 -4.96 2.04
CA PRO A 65 12.44 -5.61 1.26
C PRO A 65 12.34 -5.38 -0.25
N LYS A 66 11.23 -4.82 -0.74
CA LYS A 66 10.90 -4.75 -2.19
C LYS A 66 11.97 -4.04 -3.03
N SER A 67 12.57 -2.94 -2.54
CA SER A 67 13.61 -2.23 -3.28
C SER A 67 14.89 -3.04 -3.45
N TYR A 68 15.28 -3.78 -2.43
CA TYR A 68 16.42 -4.69 -2.49
C TYR A 68 16.15 -5.90 -3.40
N GLU A 69 14.96 -6.46 -3.29
CA GLU A 69 14.53 -7.57 -4.13
C GLU A 69 14.48 -7.17 -5.60
N ALA A 70 13.93 -5.98 -5.90
CA ALA A 70 13.93 -5.42 -7.25
C ALA A 70 15.33 -5.25 -7.82
N ALA A 71 16.26 -4.69 -7.03
CA ALA A 71 17.66 -4.53 -7.45
C ALA A 71 18.33 -5.89 -7.70
N ARG A 72 18.14 -6.87 -6.81
CA ARG A 72 18.67 -8.23 -6.94
C ARG A 72 18.15 -8.94 -8.19
N ARG A 73 16.85 -8.84 -8.47
CA ARG A 73 16.24 -9.42 -9.67
C ARG A 73 16.70 -8.74 -10.96
N ALA A 74 16.86 -7.41 -10.95
CA ALA A 74 17.43 -6.69 -12.07
C ALA A 74 18.87 -7.17 -12.38
N GLN A 75 19.68 -7.42 -11.35
CA GLN A 75 21.02 -7.99 -11.53
C GLN A 75 21.01 -9.40 -12.13
N ARG A 76 20.05 -10.24 -11.76
CA ARG A 76 19.89 -11.59 -12.34
C ARG A 76 19.66 -11.58 -13.86
N VAL A 77 19.01 -10.54 -14.36
CA VAL A 77 18.78 -10.36 -15.81
C VAL A 77 19.85 -9.51 -16.50
N GLY A 78 21.00 -9.31 -15.83
CA GLY A 78 22.19 -8.69 -16.42
C GLY A 78 22.25 -7.15 -16.31
N ILE A 79 21.38 -6.53 -15.53
CA ILE A 79 21.40 -5.07 -15.30
C ILE A 79 22.28 -4.81 -14.08
N THR A 80 23.49 -4.26 -14.29
CA THR A 80 24.50 -4.13 -13.23
C THR A 80 24.51 -2.79 -12.51
N ASN A 81 24.03 -1.72 -13.17
CA ASN A 81 24.06 -0.36 -12.59
C ASN A 81 22.73 -0.06 -11.87
N VAL A 82 22.47 -0.79 -10.78
CA VAL A 82 21.23 -0.72 -9.99
C VAL A 82 21.53 -0.50 -8.52
N TYR A 83 20.65 0.25 -7.87
CA TYR A 83 20.75 0.67 -6.47
C TYR A 83 19.40 0.53 -5.78
N ALA A 84 19.41 0.34 -4.46
CA ALA A 84 18.22 0.42 -3.62
C ALA A 84 18.29 1.68 -2.74
N TYR A 85 17.22 2.48 -2.76
CA TYR A 85 17.01 3.58 -1.82
C TYR A 85 16.16 3.08 -0.65
N ASP A 86 16.79 2.75 0.45
CA ASP A 86 16.18 2.05 1.58
C ASP A 86 15.34 2.95 2.50
N ALA A 87 15.60 4.25 2.54
CA ALA A 87 14.80 5.18 3.31
C ALA A 87 13.33 5.23 2.85
N GLY A 88 13.10 4.99 1.54
CA GLY A 88 11.79 4.83 0.95
C GLY A 88 10.97 6.10 0.81
N ILE A 89 9.69 5.93 0.45
CA ILE A 89 8.83 7.05 0.07
C ILE A 89 8.48 7.96 1.25
N PHE A 90 8.34 7.44 2.47
CA PHE A 90 7.94 8.27 3.61
C PHE A 90 9.04 9.24 4.05
N ASP A 91 10.27 8.75 4.16
CA ASP A 91 11.41 9.61 4.48
C ASP A 91 11.65 10.61 3.32
N TRP A 92 11.50 10.15 2.06
CA TRP A 92 11.58 11.01 0.89
C TRP A 92 10.54 12.13 0.92
N ALA A 93 9.25 11.80 1.10
CA ALA A 93 8.18 12.77 1.09
C ALA A 93 8.30 13.82 2.21
N THR A 94 8.84 13.40 3.35
CA THR A 94 9.13 14.30 4.48
C THR A 94 10.29 15.24 4.19
N ALA A 95 11.35 14.74 3.54
CA ALA A 95 12.55 15.49 3.23
C ALA A 95 12.44 16.34 1.94
N HIS A 96 11.67 15.86 0.98
CA HIS A 96 11.54 16.41 -0.37
C HIS A 96 10.07 16.51 -0.81
N PRO A 97 9.22 17.27 -0.09
CA PRO A 97 7.82 17.43 -0.45
C PRO A 97 7.64 18.08 -1.83
N GLU A 98 8.60 18.91 -2.27
CA GLU A 98 8.61 19.55 -3.58
C GLU A 98 8.86 18.58 -4.75
N LEU A 99 9.44 17.41 -4.45
CA LEU A 99 9.72 16.32 -5.41
C LEU A 99 8.83 15.10 -5.18
N THR A 100 7.77 15.25 -4.42
CA THR A 100 6.79 14.21 -4.12
C THR A 100 5.48 14.52 -4.81
N MET A 101 4.81 13.49 -5.27
CA MET A 101 3.45 13.56 -5.82
C MET A 101 2.52 12.73 -4.94
N LEU A 102 1.44 13.35 -4.42
CA LEU A 102 0.36 12.69 -3.72
C LEU A 102 -0.88 12.74 -4.61
N TYR A 103 -1.29 11.60 -5.12
CA TYR A 103 -2.23 11.51 -6.24
C TYR A 103 -1.70 12.34 -7.43
N GLU A 104 -2.41 13.41 -7.80
CA GLU A 104 -2.01 14.31 -8.89
C GLU A 104 -1.44 15.65 -8.36
N LYS A 105 -1.35 15.82 -7.02
CA LYS A 105 -0.82 17.03 -6.40
C LYS A 105 0.70 16.97 -6.28
N THR A 106 1.38 17.96 -6.82
CA THR A 106 2.82 18.24 -6.61
C THR A 106 3.07 19.74 -6.80
N PRO A 107 3.88 20.43 -5.98
CA PRO A 107 4.46 19.93 -4.72
C PRO A 107 3.39 19.58 -3.67
N ILE A 108 3.78 18.76 -2.71
CA ILE A 108 2.95 18.52 -1.51
C ILE A 108 3.43 19.36 -0.34
N GLU A 109 2.57 19.50 0.66
CA GLU A 109 2.91 20.08 1.95
C GLU A 109 3.03 18.98 3.01
N LYS A 110 3.74 19.25 4.13
CA LYS A 110 3.83 18.29 5.23
C LYS A 110 2.46 17.96 5.85
N SER A 111 1.54 18.90 5.79
CA SER A 111 0.14 18.73 6.22
C SER A 111 -0.67 17.79 5.34
N ASP A 112 -0.22 17.51 4.13
CA ASP A 112 -0.86 16.51 3.27
C ASP A 112 -0.51 15.06 3.69
N LEU A 113 0.53 14.90 4.52
CA LEU A 113 0.97 13.59 4.99
C LEU A 113 0.17 13.15 6.21
N ILE A 114 -0.35 11.94 6.18
CA ILE A 114 -0.98 11.33 7.35
C ILE A 114 0.10 11.08 8.41
N SER A 115 -0.06 11.69 9.58
CA SER A 115 0.89 11.53 10.66
C SER A 115 0.78 10.14 11.32
N PRO A 116 1.84 9.65 11.98
CA PRO A 116 1.75 8.42 12.78
C PRO A 116 0.67 8.48 13.87
N ALA A 117 0.38 9.65 14.41
CA ALA A 117 -0.67 9.86 15.40
C ALA A 117 -2.06 9.69 14.77
N ASP A 118 -2.29 10.25 13.57
CA ASP A 118 -3.55 10.11 12.85
C ASP A 118 -3.80 8.67 12.43
N LEU A 119 -2.76 7.96 11.94
CA LEU A 119 -2.89 6.54 11.66
C LEU A 119 -3.25 5.75 12.93
N LYS A 120 -2.52 5.99 14.02
CA LYS A 120 -2.75 5.30 15.29
C LYS A 120 -4.15 5.55 15.85
N ALA A 121 -4.73 6.73 15.66
CA ALA A 121 -6.08 7.07 16.10
C ALA A 121 -7.16 6.19 15.43
N HIS A 122 -6.86 5.67 14.24
CA HIS A 122 -7.74 4.77 13.50
C HIS A 122 -7.38 3.28 13.63
N MET A 123 -6.37 2.92 14.43
CA MET A 123 -5.97 1.53 14.65
C MET A 123 -6.67 0.94 15.87
N LEU A 124 -7.28 -0.21 15.73
CA LEU A 124 -7.86 -0.99 16.83
C LEU A 124 -7.04 -2.25 17.07
N PRO A 125 -6.74 -2.59 18.33
CA PRO A 125 -6.26 -3.93 18.65
C PRO A 125 -7.21 -5.01 18.09
N ALA A 126 -6.66 -6.13 17.61
CA ALA A 126 -7.46 -7.16 16.94
C ALA A 126 -8.64 -7.67 17.82
N LYS A 127 -8.45 -7.73 19.13
CA LYS A 127 -9.52 -8.10 20.09
C LYS A 127 -10.65 -7.08 20.10
N GLU A 128 -10.33 -5.79 20.08
CA GLU A 128 -11.33 -4.72 20.06
C GLU A 128 -12.03 -4.63 18.71
N PHE A 129 -11.29 -4.75 17.61
CA PHE A 129 -11.84 -4.83 16.27
C PHE A 129 -12.86 -5.97 16.16
N ARG A 130 -12.49 -7.17 16.62
CA ARG A 130 -13.38 -8.34 16.64
C ARG A 130 -14.63 -8.11 17.50
N ALA A 131 -14.48 -7.49 18.66
CA ALA A 131 -15.60 -7.19 19.53
C ALA A 131 -16.59 -6.23 18.85
N ARG A 132 -16.10 -5.18 18.19
CA ARG A 132 -16.95 -4.26 17.40
C ARG A 132 -17.60 -4.95 16.21
N ALA A 133 -16.83 -5.73 15.45
CA ALA A 133 -17.34 -6.46 14.30
C ALA A 133 -18.46 -7.46 14.68
N ASN A 134 -18.37 -8.10 15.85
CA ASN A 134 -19.32 -9.11 16.32
C ASN A 134 -20.44 -8.54 17.18
N ALA A 135 -20.51 -7.25 17.43
CA ALA A 135 -21.60 -6.65 18.17
C ALA A 135 -22.94 -6.83 17.43
N ASP A 136 -24.01 -7.18 18.15
CA ASP A 136 -25.36 -7.41 17.58
C ASP A 136 -25.90 -6.21 16.80
N LYS A 137 -25.46 -5.02 17.12
CA LYS A 137 -25.84 -3.75 16.49
C LYS A 137 -24.63 -3.06 15.84
N CYS A 138 -23.72 -3.82 15.23
CA CYS A 138 -22.66 -3.20 14.48
C CYS A 138 -23.23 -2.37 13.33
N ASN A 139 -23.17 -1.05 13.47
CA ASN A 139 -23.49 -0.14 12.36
C ASN A 139 -22.22 0.05 11.50
N CYS A 140 -21.74 -1.05 10.95
CA CYS A 140 -20.47 -1.09 10.23
C CYS A 140 -20.52 -2.00 8.99
N ILE A 141 -19.62 -1.76 8.06
CA ILE A 141 -19.26 -2.66 6.97
C ILE A 141 -17.87 -3.19 7.29
N ILE A 142 -17.70 -4.50 7.32
CA ILE A 142 -16.41 -5.16 7.53
C ILE A 142 -15.80 -5.37 6.16
N VAL A 143 -14.57 -4.89 5.97
CA VAL A 143 -13.90 -4.84 4.66
C VAL A 143 -12.59 -5.58 4.69
N ASP A 144 -12.48 -6.60 3.86
CA ASP A 144 -11.24 -7.34 3.60
C ASP A 144 -10.55 -6.78 2.36
N ILE A 145 -9.39 -6.15 2.56
CA ILE A 145 -8.58 -5.59 1.46
C ILE A 145 -7.34 -6.45 1.13
N ARG A 146 -7.30 -7.70 1.59
CA ARG A 146 -6.22 -8.63 1.24
C ARG A 146 -6.29 -9.00 -0.24
N ASP A 147 -5.12 -9.24 -0.84
CA ASP A 147 -5.05 -9.82 -2.17
C ASP A 147 -5.63 -11.24 -2.19
N PHE A 148 -6.12 -11.69 -3.34
CA PHE A 148 -6.73 -13.01 -3.48
C PHE A 148 -5.84 -14.13 -2.95
N GLY A 149 -4.53 -14.07 -3.23
CA GLY A 149 -3.55 -15.06 -2.77
C GLY A 149 -3.22 -15.02 -1.27
N GLN A 150 -3.72 -14.01 -0.55
CA GLN A 150 -3.52 -13.86 0.90
C GLN A 150 -4.74 -14.30 1.73
N ARG A 151 -5.81 -14.76 1.06
CA ARG A 151 -7.10 -15.10 1.71
C ARG A 151 -7.25 -16.61 1.87
N ASP A 152 -6.48 -17.20 2.76
CA ASP A 152 -6.57 -18.64 3.07
C ASP A 152 -7.89 -18.98 3.77
N PHE A 153 -8.44 -18.04 4.54
CA PHE A 153 -9.74 -18.16 5.22
C PHE A 153 -10.38 -16.79 5.45
N LEU A 154 -11.71 -16.80 5.69
CA LEU A 154 -12.49 -15.61 6.01
C LEU A 154 -12.46 -15.36 7.52
N LEU A 155 -12.17 -14.12 7.96
CA LEU A 155 -12.18 -13.77 9.38
C LEU A 155 -13.60 -13.57 9.91
N PHE A 156 -14.51 -13.07 9.06
CA PHE A 156 -15.91 -12.78 9.39
C PHE A 156 -16.84 -13.36 8.33
N PRO A 157 -16.95 -14.69 8.22
CA PRO A 157 -17.72 -15.35 7.17
C PRO A 157 -19.15 -14.79 7.05
N MET A 158 -19.60 -14.55 5.82
CA MET A 158 -20.90 -13.97 5.45
C MET A 158 -21.17 -12.53 5.96
N ARG A 159 -20.17 -11.86 6.53
CA ARG A 159 -20.32 -10.52 7.11
C ARG A 159 -19.27 -9.53 6.58
N GLU A 160 -18.27 -10.02 5.89
CA GLU A 160 -17.21 -9.19 5.31
C GLU A 160 -17.42 -9.02 3.80
N GLU A 161 -17.14 -7.84 3.33
CA GLU A 161 -17.06 -7.51 1.92
C GLU A 161 -15.59 -7.49 1.50
N HIS A 162 -15.27 -8.20 0.42
CA HIS A 162 -13.94 -8.13 -0.16
C HIS A 162 -13.87 -7.04 -1.21
N VAL A 163 -12.82 -6.23 -1.14
CA VAL A 163 -12.56 -5.16 -2.12
C VAL A 163 -11.12 -5.22 -2.58
N ASN A 164 -10.92 -5.28 -3.89
CA ASN A 164 -9.60 -5.16 -4.48
C ASN A 164 -9.20 -3.67 -4.50
N VAL A 165 -8.12 -3.32 -3.79
CA VAL A 165 -7.63 -1.93 -3.72
C VAL A 165 -7.19 -1.35 -5.08
N ASP A 166 -6.83 -2.19 -6.04
CA ASP A 166 -6.53 -1.77 -7.41
C ASP A 166 -7.79 -1.48 -8.24
N ASN A 167 -8.98 -1.90 -7.78
CA ASN A 167 -10.26 -1.61 -8.44
C ASN A 167 -10.91 -0.34 -7.86
N ARG A 168 -10.61 0.79 -8.49
CA ARG A 168 -11.12 2.10 -8.04
C ARG A 168 -12.65 2.18 -8.00
N ALA A 169 -13.34 1.54 -8.93
CA ALA A 169 -14.80 1.55 -8.97
C ALA A 169 -15.41 0.82 -7.76
N GLU A 170 -14.82 -0.30 -7.32
CA GLU A 170 -15.24 -1.00 -6.11
C GLU A 170 -14.98 -0.16 -4.85
N LEU A 171 -13.80 0.50 -4.77
CA LEU A 171 -13.47 1.37 -3.64
C LEU A 171 -14.44 2.56 -3.53
N ASP A 172 -14.74 3.22 -4.65
CA ASP A 172 -15.68 4.34 -4.69
C ASP A 172 -17.08 3.88 -4.28
N ALA A 173 -17.54 2.75 -4.80
CA ALA A 173 -18.85 2.17 -4.47
C ALA A 173 -18.95 1.83 -2.96
N LEU A 174 -17.91 1.23 -2.38
CA LEU A 174 -17.84 0.94 -0.94
C LEU A 174 -17.98 2.21 -0.09
N ILE A 175 -17.25 3.26 -0.43
CA ILE A 175 -17.29 4.52 0.34
C ILE A 175 -18.66 5.17 0.22
N GLU A 176 -19.25 5.20 -0.97
CA GLU A 176 -20.60 5.75 -1.17
C GLU A 176 -21.66 4.91 -0.45
N GLN A 177 -21.55 3.60 -0.47
CA GLN A 177 -22.42 2.69 0.30
C GLN A 177 -22.34 3.01 1.79
N ALA A 178 -21.14 3.13 2.36
CA ALA A 178 -20.95 3.46 3.76
C ALA A 178 -21.58 4.80 4.14
N LYS A 179 -21.39 5.83 3.30
CA LYS A 179 -22.00 7.16 3.51
C LYS A 179 -23.53 7.11 3.45
N GLN A 180 -24.10 6.49 2.41
CA GLN A 180 -25.55 6.40 2.22
C GLN A 180 -26.23 5.64 3.35
N GLN A 181 -25.60 4.56 3.82
CA GLN A 181 -26.10 3.74 4.92
C GLN A 181 -25.72 4.30 6.32
N ARG A 182 -24.93 5.36 6.38
CA ARG A 182 -24.39 5.94 7.61
C ARG A 182 -23.66 4.91 8.47
N LYS A 183 -22.90 4.01 7.83
CA LYS A 183 -22.14 2.96 8.49
C LYS A 183 -20.66 3.32 8.56
N GLY A 184 -20.02 2.94 9.66
CA GLY A 184 -18.57 2.95 9.79
C GLY A 184 -17.93 1.81 8.99
N LEU A 185 -16.64 1.94 8.68
CA LEU A 185 -15.84 0.91 8.01
C LEU A 185 -14.90 0.25 9.02
N LEU A 186 -14.93 -1.07 9.10
CA LEU A 186 -13.96 -1.89 9.82
C LEU A 186 -13.10 -2.64 8.80
N ILE A 187 -11.86 -2.21 8.64
CA ILE A 187 -11.02 -2.60 7.51
C ILE A 187 -9.81 -3.39 8.00
N TYR A 188 -9.47 -4.47 7.31
CA TYR A 188 -8.27 -5.23 7.58
C TYR A 188 -7.56 -5.70 6.31
N ASP A 189 -6.26 -5.86 6.41
CA ASP A 189 -5.37 -6.46 5.42
C ASP A 189 -4.67 -7.69 6.02
N ALA A 190 -3.64 -8.21 5.37
CA ALA A 190 -2.92 -9.38 5.85
C ALA A 190 -2.08 -9.08 7.11
N VAL A 191 -1.35 -7.94 7.14
CA VAL A 191 -0.31 -7.67 8.15
C VAL A 191 -0.35 -6.25 8.75
N GLY A 192 -1.36 -5.46 8.44
CA GLY A 192 -1.50 -4.08 8.94
C GLY A 192 -0.63 -3.04 8.22
N LYS A 193 -0.12 -3.33 7.02
CA LYS A 193 0.75 -2.42 6.27
C LYS A 193 0.04 -1.69 5.12
N GLN A 194 -0.90 -2.35 4.45
CA GLN A 194 -1.62 -1.79 3.31
C GLN A 194 -2.68 -0.77 3.73
N VAL A 195 -3.24 -0.92 4.93
CA VAL A 195 -4.25 -0.02 5.51
C VAL A 195 -3.78 1.44 5.58
N MET A 196 -2.48 1.69 5.76
CA MET A 196 -1.91 3.03 5.77
C MET A 196 -2.11 3.75 4.42
N TRP A 197 -1.93 3.04 3.31
CA TRP A 197 -2.16 3.57 1.97
C TRP A 197 -3.66 3.73 1.71
N PHE A 198 -4.46 2.81 2.22
CA PHE A 198 -5.90 2.90 2.12
C PHE A 198 -6.48 4.09 2.91
N GLN A 199 -5.83 4.49 4.02
CA GLN A 199 -6.22 5.70 4.76
C GLN A 199 -6.15 6.97 3.90
N TYR A 200 -5.11 7.14 3.09
CA TYR A 200 -5.05 8.27 2.14
C TYR A 200 -6.24 8.29 1.20
N TYR A 201 -6.66 7.11 0.73
CA TYR A 201 -7.84 6.99 -0.13
C TYR A 201 -9.12 7.39 0.59
N LEU A 202 -9.34 6.87 1.80
CA LEU A 202 -10.49 7.20 2.64
C LEU A 202 -10.58 8.69 2.95
N VAL A 203 -9.48 9.30 3.36
CA VAL A 203 -9.40 10.75 3.66
C VAL A 203 -9.74 11.57 2.42
N ARG A 204 -9.16 11.23 1.26
CA ARG A 204 -9.43 11.91 -0.02
C ARG A 204 -10.91 11.90 -0.37
N HIS A 205 -11.60 10.79 -0.10
CA HIS A 205 -13.03 10.63 -0.40
C HIS A 205 -13.94 11.04 0.74
N GLY A 206 -13.40 11.66 1.80
CA GLY A 206 -14.16 12.23 2.90
C GLY A 206 -14.81 11.20 3.83
N ALA A 207 -14.30 9.97 3.88
CA ALA A 207 -14.70 9.00 4.88
C ALA A 207 -14.24 9.48 6.27
N LYS A 208 -15.11 9.38 7.28
CA LYS A 208 -14.82 9.88 8.63
C LYS A 208 -14.84 8.80 9.69
N ASP A 209 -15.72 7.82 9.55
CA ASP A 209 -15.91 6.73 10.52
C ASP A 209 -15.30 5.45 9.94
N TYR A 210 -14.02 5.22 10.23
CA TYR A 210 -13.32 4.01 9.81
C TYR A 210 -12.25 3.64 10.84
N PHE A 211 -12.02 2.34 10.96
CA PHE A 211 -10.97 1.77 11.80
C PHE A 211 -10.29 0.60 11.11
N PHE A 212 -9.01 0.46 11.39
CA PHE A 212 -8.18 -0.61 10.87
C PHE A 212 -7.84 -1.62 11.96
N MET A 213 -7.71 -2.88 11.59
CA MET A 213 -7.22 -3.92 12.49
C MET A 213 -5.71 -3.84 12.63
N GLN A 214 -5.21 -3.62 13.83
CA GLN A 214 -3.79 -3.64 14.13
C GLN A 214 -3.19 -5.02 13.83
N GLY A 215 -2.15 -5.04 12.97
CA GLY A 215 -1.50 -6.28 12.55
C GLY A 215 -2.30 -7.12 11.54
N GLY A 216 -3.45 -6.60 11.07
CA GLY A 216 -4.26 -7.28 10.07
C GLY A 216 -4.69 -8.70 10.49
N GLU A 217 -4.77 -9.62 9.53
CA GLU A 217 -5.09 -11.03 9.79
C GLU A 217 -4.09 -11.69 10.76
N GLU A 218 -2.79 -11.46 10.58
CA GLU A 218 -1.78 -12.03 11.49
C GLU A 218 -2.00 -11.57 12.93
N GLY A 219 -2.34 -10.30 13.14
CA GLY A 219 -2.71 -9.75 14.43
C GLY A 219 -3.96 -10.41 15.01
N TYR A 220 -4.95 -10.68 14.16
CA TYR A 220 -6.17 -11.40 14.56
C TYR A 220 -5.84 -12.82 15.03
N VAL A 221 -5.13 -13.59 14.22
CA VAL A 221 -4.74 -14.99 14.56
C VAL A 221 -3.90 -15.04 15.84
N SER A 222 -2.96 -14.11 15.99
CA SER A 222 -2.14 -14.02 17.21
C SER A 222 -2.95 -13.70 18.45
N SER A 223 -4.07 -12.98 18.32
CA SER A 223 -4.98 -12.64 19.43
C SER A 223 -5.88 -13.79 19.89
N LEU A 224 -5.91 -14.92 19.16
CA LEU A 224 -6.69 -16.11 19.50
C LEU A 224 -5.90 -17.08 20.39
N LYS A 225 -4.59 -16.90 20.49
CA LYS A 225 -3.68 -17.69 21.35
C LYS A 225 -3.65 -17.12 22.76
#